data_cef713f13ac7646f0fd0b7af804876e8
#
_entry.id   cef713f13ac7646f0fd0b7af804876e8
#
_cell.length_a   1.000
_cell.length_b   1.000
_cell.length_c   1.000
_cell.angle_alpha   90.00
_cell.angle_beta   90.00
_cell.angle_gamma   90.00
#
_symmetry.space_group_name_H-M   'P 1'
#
loop_
_entity.id
_entity.type
_entity.pdbx_description
1 polymer ?
#
loop_
_entity_poly.entity_id
_entity_poly.type
_entity_poly.pdbx_seq_one_letter_code
_entity_poly.pdbx_strand_id
1 'polypeptide(L)'
;MREIKFRAKEMRSHWVYGDLVRDGNFDSTLIRCKNGIYANVDHTTVGQFTGLYDNHGEDIYEGDIIRSFDSNGNSIYHHIEYRGASFVAILKVDHFPDDGIESILTQDWLNEFDKVIIGNIYDDKDYFKK
;
A
#
# COMPACT_ATOMS: atom_id res chain seq x y z
N MET A 1 -7.55 -18.58 -7.58
CA MET A 1 -6.08 -18.33 -7.64
C MET A 1 -5.80 -16.88 -7.25
N ARG A 2 -4.81 -16.67 -6.40
CA ARG A 2 -4.46 -15.33 -5.94
C ARG A 2 -3.78 -14.53 -7.06
N GLU A 3 -4.28 -13.34 -7.33
CA GLU A 3 -3.68 -12.45 -8.31
C GLU A 3 -2.42 -11.81 -7.75
N ILE A 4 -1.32 -11.86 -8.50
CA ILE A 4 -0.07 -11.22 -8.13
C ILE A 4 0.16 -10.06 -9.08
N LYS A 5 0.18 -8.85 -8.54
CA LYS A 5 0.46 -7.65 -9.32
C LYS A 5 1.07 -6.58 -8.42
N PHE A 6 1.70 -5.61 -9.06
CA PHE A 6 2.46 -4.57 -8.40
C PHE A 6 2.05 -3.21 -8.91
N ARG A 7 2.38 -2.19 -8.14
CA ARG A 7 2.33 -0.80 -8.59
C ARG A 7 3.63 -0.12 -8.22
N ALA A 8 3.95 0.97 -8.93
CA ALA A 8 5.06 1.85 -8.59
C ALA A 8 4.86 3.19 -9.27
N LYS A 9 5.56 4.22 -8.80
CA LYS A 9 5.53 5.54 -9.44
C LYS A 9 6.55 5.61 -10.55
N GLU A 10 6.14 6.09 -11.71
CA GLU A 10 7.10 6.52 -12.72
C GLU A 10 7.94 7.65 -12.15
N MET A 11 9.15 7.80 -12.69
CA MET A 11 10.15 8.72 -12.13
C MET A 11 9.64 10.15 -11.98
N ARG A 12 8.55 10.53 -12.61
CA ARG A 12 8.09 11.91 -12.63
C ARG A 12 6.70 12.18 -12.12
N SER A 13 5.76 11.25 -12.02
CA SER A 13 4.46 11.71 -11.57
C SER A 13 3.39 10.69 -11.25
N HIS A 14 3.18 9.66 -12.03
CA HIS A 14 1.96 8.87 -11.85
C HIS A 14 2.22 7.41 -11.56
N TRP A 15 1.23 6.78 -10.96
CA TRP A 15 1.28 5.37 -10.61
C TRP A 15 1.01 4.51 -11.84
N VAL A 16 1.79 3.43 -11.97
CA VAL A 16 1.56 2.40 -12.98
C VAL A 16 1.39 1.05 -12.29
N TYR A 17 0.66 0.16 -12.94
CA TYR A 17 0.24 -1.12 -12.38
C TYR A 17 0.55 -2.25 -13.35
N GLY A 18 1.01 -3.37 -12.84
CA GLY A 18 1.27 -4.53 -13.66
C GLY A 18 2.28 -5.48 -13.03
N ASP A 19 3.07 -6.13 -13.89
CA ASP A 19 4.08 -7.10 -13.48
C ASP A 19 5.38 -6.38 -13.15
N LEU A 20 6.03 -6.81 -12.07
CA LEU A 20 7.33 -6.27 -11.68
C LEU A 20 8.42 -6.96 -12.50
N VAL A 21 9.25 -6.17 -13.15
CA VAL A 21 10.38 -6.66 -13.94
C VAL A 21 11.64 -5.93 -13.49
N ARG A 22 12.68 -6.70 -13.21
CA ARG A 22 13.99 -6.15 -12.90
C ARG A 22 14.96 -6.47 -14.03
N ASP A 23 15.57 -5.44 -14.58
CA ASP A 23 16.61 -5.60 -15.59
C ASP A 23 17.97 -5.68 -14.88
N GLY A 24 18.47 -6.91 -14.74
CA GLY A 24 19.72 -7.16 -14.05
C GLY A 24 20.96 -6.55 -14.73
N ASN A 25 20.88 -6.21 -16.02
CA ASN A 25 22.00 -5.63 -16.75
C ASN A 25 22.14 -4.12 -16.50
N PHE A 26 21.03 -3.45 -16.22
CA PHE A 26 21.00 -1.98 -16.09
C PHE A 26 20.54 -1.52 -14.69
N ASP A 27 20.36 -2.46 -13.78
CA ASP A 27 19.89 -2.17 -12.43
C ASP A 27 18.59 -1.34 -12.42
N SER A 28 17.77 -1.53 -13.44
CA SER A 28 16.51 -0.81 -13.61
C SER A 28 15.34 -1.61 -13.09
N THR A 29 14.37 -0.90 -12.52
CA THR A 29 13.11 -1.49 -12.10
C THR A 29 12.01 -1.02 -13.04
N LEU A 30 11.24 -1.97 -13.56
CA LEU A 30 10.20 -1.70 -14.54
C LEU A 30 8.88 -2.32 -14.10
N ILE A 31 7.78 -1.69 -14.50
CA ILE A 31 6.46 -2.29 -14.44
C ILE A 31 6.00 -2.54 -15.87
N ARG A 32 5.65 -3.80 -16.15
CA ARG A 32 5.03 -4.17 -17.41
C ARG A 32 3.52 -3.99 -17.27
N CYS A 33 2.99 -2.98 -17.92
CA CYS A 33 1.56 -2.65 -17.87
C CYS A 33 0.75 -3.61 -18.74
N LYS A 34 -0.57 -3.65 -18.54
CA LYS A 34 -1.48 -4.54 -19.29
C LYS A 34 -1.41 -4.36 -20.81
N ASN A 35 -1.13 -3.14 -21.27
CA ASN A 35 -0.98 -2.86 -22.69
C ASN A 35 0.35 -3.32 -23.27
N GLY A 36 1.20 -3.96 -22.48
CA GLY A 36 2.51 -4.45 -22.88
C GLY A 36 3.63 -3.43 -22.82
N ILE A 37 3.33 -2.20 -22.43
CA ILE A 37 4.34 -1.14 -22.30
C ILE A 37 5.07 -1.31 -20.95
N TYR A 38 6.39 -1.15 -21.00
CA TYR A 38 7.26 -1.17 -19.82
C TYR A 38 7.47 0.26 -19.35
N ALA A 39 7.15 0.52 -18.08
CA ALA A 39 7.36 1.82 -17.46
C ALA A 39 8.56 1.76 -16.54
N ASN A 40 9.47 2.72 -16.66
CA ASN A 40 10.60 2.86 -15.75
C ASN A 40 10.14 3.55 -14.48
N VAL A 41 10.34 2.91 -13.33
CA VAL A 41 9.74 3.37 -12.07
C VAL A 41 10.80 3.59 -10.99
N ASP A 42 10.42 4.37 -9.99
CA ASP A 42 11.20 4.54 -8.77
C ASP A 42 11.04 3.28 -7.91
N HIS A 43 12.11 2.52 -7.76
CA HIS A 43 12.10 1.24 -7.05
C HIS A 43 11.66 1.38 -5.59
N THR A 44 11.84 2.55 -4.97
CA THR A 44 11.45 2.77 -3.57
C THR A 44 9.94 2.84 -3.39
N THR A 45 9.20 2.99 -4.47
CA THR A 45 7.74 3.11 -4.44
C THR A 45 7.02 1.80 -4.80
N VAL A 46 7.76 0.75 -5.13
CA VAL A 46 7.16 -0.53 -5.52
C VAL A 46 6.37 -1.11 -4.35
N GLY A 47 5.12 -1.47 -4.62
CA GLY A 47 4.26 -2.15 -3.65
C GLY A 47 3.49 -3.27 -4.32
N GLN A 48 3.29 -4.34 -3.58
CA GLN A 48 2.54 -5.50 -4.05
C GLN A 48 1.06 -5.36 -3.68
N PHE A 49 0.19 -5.80 -4.58
CA PHE A 49 -1.22 -5.98 -4.28
C PHE A 49 -1.38 -7.03 -3.17
N THR A 50 -2.13 -6.69 -2.14
CA THR A 50 -2.33 -7.57 -0.99
C THR A 50 -3.26 -8.75 -1.26
N GLY A 51 -4.03 -8.69 -2.35
CA GLY A 51 -5.09 -9.64 -2.63
C GLY A 51 -6.40 -9.30 -1.93
N LEU A 52 -6.45 -8.19 -1.25
CA LEU A 52 -7.60 -7.77 -0.44
C LEU A 52 -8.13 -6.41 -0.91
N TYR A 53 -9.34 -6.08 -0.47
CA TYR A 53 -10.07 -4.90 -0.92
C TYR A 53 -10.57 -4.09 0.26
N ASP A 54 -10.62 -2.78 0.09
CA ASP A 54 -11.22 -1.92 1.09
C ASP A 54 -12.76 -2.03 1.05
N ASN A 55 -13.42 -1.26 1.89
CA ASN A 55 -14.88 -1.34 2.02
C ASN A 55 -15.62 -0.79 0.78
N HIS A 56 -14.91 -0.12 -0.13
CA HIS A 56 -15.46 0.33 -1.41
C HIS A 56 -15.08 -0.59 -2.57
N GLY A 57 -14.43 -1.73 -2.30
CA GLY A 57 -14.00 -2.67 -3.32
C GLY A 57 -12.73 -2.28 -4.05
N GLU A 58 -11.97 -1.31 -3.52
CA GLU A 58 -10.71 -0.89 -4.12
C GLU A 58 -9.56 -1.80 -3.73
N ASP A 59 -8.68 -2.10 -4.67
CA ASP A 59 -7.48 -2.91 -4.45
C ASP A 59 -6.57 -2.27 -3.41
N ILE A 60 -6.13 -3.05 -2.42
CA ILE A 60 -5.20 -2.58 -1.40
C ILE A 60 -3.78 -3.03 -1.74
N TYR A 61 -2.85 -2.07 -1.77
CA TYR A 61 -1.42 -2.30 -2.02
C TYR A 61 -0.60 -1.94 -0.79
N GLU A 62 0.60 -2.51 -0.70
CA GLU A 62 1.60 -2.01 0.25
C GLU A 62 1.74 -0.50 0.10
N GLY A 63 1.84 0.20 1.21
CA GLY A 63 1.97 1.65 1.23
C GLY A 63 0.65 2.40 1.29
N ASP A 64 -0.48 1.73 1.10
CA ASP A 64 -1.78 2.39 1.22
C ASP A 64 -2.05 2.84 2.65
N ILE A 65 -2.75 3.95 2.78
CA ILE A 65 -3.24 4.48 4.06
C ILE A 65 -4.73 4.19 4.15
N ILE A 66 -5.12 3.51 5.22
CA ILE A 66 -6.50 3.12 5.49
C ILE A 66 -7.04 3.97 6.64
N ARG A 67 -8.21 4.57 6.44
CA ARG A 67 -8.94 5.26 7.51
C ARG A 67 -10.07 4.38 8.00
N SER A 68 -10.23 4.31 9.31
CA SER A 68 -11.40 3.74 9.96
C SER A 68 -11.81 4.64 11.13
N PHE A 69 -12.72 4.16 11.94
CA PHE A 69 -13.21 4.93 13.10
C PHE A 69 -13.16 4.07 14.35
N ASP A 70 -12.85 4.71 15.47
CA ASP A 70 -12.92 4.03 16.76
C ASP A 70 -14.38 4.02 17.28
N SER A 71 -14.60 3.45 18.48
CA SER A 71 -15.93 3.36 19.08
C SER A 71 -16.54 4.72 19.42
N ASN A 72 -15.73 5.77 19.49
CA ASN A 72 -16.19 7.13 19.75
C ASN A 72 -16.38 7.96 18.48
N GLY A 73 -16.19 7.36 17.31
CA GLY A 73 -16.31 8.04 16.02
C GLY A 73 -15.09 8.82 15.59
N ASN A 74 -13.97 8.70 16.32
CA ASN A 74 -12.73 9.37 15.94
C ASN A 74 -12.04 8.61 14.80
N SER A 75 -11.45 9.36 13.86
CA SER A 75 -10.70 8.73 12.76
C SER A 75 -9.42 8.09 13.28
N ILE A 76 -9.16 6.89 12.82
CA ILE A 76 -7.90 6.20 13.04
C ILE A 76 -7.31 5.77 11.71
N TYR A 77 -5.98 5.76 11.65
CA TYR A 77 -5.26 5.52 10.41
C TYR A 77 -4.28 4.38 10.56
N HIS A 78 -4.18 3.57 9.51
CA HIS A 78 -3.19 2.50 9.40
C HIS A 78 -2.52 2.64 8.05
N HIS A 79 -1.26 2.23 7.96
CA HIS A 79 -0.63 2.02 6.66
C HIS A 79 -0.27 0.55 6.49
N ILE A 80 -0.19 0.10 5.25
CA ILE A 80 -0.01 -1.30 4.93
C ILE A 80 1.46 -1.56 4.62
N GLU A 81 2.04 -2.57 5.31
CA GLU A 81 3.41 -3.03 5.08
C GLU A 81 3.45 -4.54 4.97
N TYR A 82 4.53 -5.04 4.40
CA TYR A 82 4.83 -6.47 4.39
C TYR A 82 5.92 -6.71 5.43
N ARG A 83 5.59 -7.47 6.48
CA ARG A 83 6.53 -7.77 7.58
C ARG A 83 6.43 -9.24 7.95
N GLY A 84 7.58 -9.90 8.10
CA GLY A 84 7.62 -11.25 8.62
C GLY A 84 6.77 -12.24 7.84
N ALA A 85 6.76 -12.14 6.53
CA ALA A 85 6.03 -13.01 5.60
C ALA A 85 4.51 -12.78 5.58
N SER A 86 4.01 -11.63 6.04
CA SER A 86 2.59 -11.30 5.88
C SER A 86 2.39 -9.80 5.68
N PHE A 87 1.24 -9.45 5.11
CA PHE A 87 0.81 -8.06 5.06
C PHE A 87 0.18 -7.69 6.40
N VAL A 88 0.57 -6.53 6.90
CA VAL A 88 0.08 -6.03 8.19
C VAL A 88 -0.39 -4.59 8.04
N ALA A 89 -1.34 -4.21 8.89
CA ALA A 89 -1.78 -2.83 9.04
C ALA A 89 -1.14 -2.26 10.29
N ILE A 90 -0.41 -1.16 10.14
CA ILE A 90 0.33 -0.51 11.23
C ILE A 90 -0.47 0.70 11.69
N LEU A 91 -0.92 0.69 12.93
CA LEU A 91 -1.67 1.79 13.51
C LEU A 91 -0.77 3.03 13.63
N LYS A 92 -1.25 4.16 13.14
CA LYS A 92 -0.54 5.44 13.31
C LYS A 92 -0.73 5.92 14.74
N VAL A 93 0.39 6.10 15.44
CA VAL A 93 0.42 6.63 16.81
C VAL A 93 1.29 7.89 16.80
N ASP A 94 0.74 9.01 17.25
CA ASP A 94 1.37 10.32 17.10
C ASP A 94 2.76 10.44 17.72
N HIS A 95 3.04 9.67 18.78
CA HIS A 95 4.29 9.78 19.52
C HIS A 95 5.30 8.69 19.19
N PHE A 96 4.89 7.63 18.48
CA PHE A 96 5.73 6.47 18.21
C PHE A 96 5.46 5.94 16.81
N PRO A 97 5.88 6.68 15.76
CA PRO A 97 5.55 6.29 14.40
C PRO A 97 6.14 4.93 13.97
N ASP A 98 7.24 4.52 14.62
CA ASP A 98 7.91 3.27 14.28
C ASP A 98 7.46 2.08 15.14
N ASP A 99 6.73 2.36 16.21
CA ASP A 99 6.29 1.34 17.17
C ASP A 99 4.77 1.13 17.11
N GLY A 100 4.17 1.37 15.96
CA GLY A 100 2.73 1.21 15.76
C GLY A 100 2.29 -0.22 16.03
N ILE A 101 1.10 -0.36 16.60
CA ILE A 101 0.49 -1.66 16.83
C ILE A 101 0.17 -2.29 15.49
N GLU A 102 0.66 -3.53 15.28
CA GLU A 102 0.41 -4.28 14.05
C GLU A 102 -0.87 -5.10 14.17
N SER A 103 -1.66 -5.09 13.10
CA SER A 103 -2.78 -6.02 12.92
C SER A 103 -2.54 -6.83 11.66
N ILE A 104 -2.75 -8.14 11.73
CA ILE A 104 -2.67 -8.98 10.54
C ILE A 104 -3.78 -8.55 9.58
N LEU A 105 -3.41 -8.32 8.32
CA LEU A 105 -4.37 -7.85 7.33
C LEU A 105 -5.20 -9.02 6.82
N THR A 106 -6.51 -8.96 7.08
CA THR A 106 -7.49 -9.94 6.59
C THR A 106 -8.68 -9.20 6.02
N GLN A 107 -9.45 -9.88 5.16
CA GLN A 107 -10.66 -9.28 4.61
C GLN A 107 -11.69 -9.04 5.72
N ASP A 108 -11.77 -9.91 6.71
CA ASP A 108 -12.68 -9.72 7.85
C ASP A 108 -12.35 -8.44 8.63
N TRP A 109 -11.06 -8.20 8.89
CA TRP A 109 -10.62 -6.97 9.55
C TRP A 109 -10.97 -5.73 8.72
N LEU A 110 -10.78 -5.81 7.41
CA LEU A 110 -11.07 -4.69 6.50
C LEU A 110 -12.57 -4.39 6.38
N ASN A 111 -13.41 -5.40 6.58
CA ASN A 111 -14.86 -5.23 6.48
C ASN A 111 -15.47 -4.56 7.71
N GLU A 112 -14.69 -4.40 8.78
CA GLU A 112 -15.17 -3.78 10.01
C GLU A 112 -14.87 -2.29 10.03
N PHE A 113 -15.77 -1.49 10.63
CA PHE A 113 -15.59 -0.07 10.92
C PHE A 113 -15.28 0.80 9.70
N ASP A 114 -15.85 0.45 8.54
CA ASP A 114 -15.86 1.28 7.34
C ASP A 114 -14.45 1.68 6.85
N LYS A 115 -13.57 0.71 6.76
CA LYS A 115 -12.17 0.93 6.36
C LYS A 115 -12.06 1.24 4.87
N VAL A 116 -11.48 2.38 4.55
CA VAL A 116 -11.32 2.85 3.17
C VAL A 116 -9.93 3.40 2.93
N ILE A 117 -9.44 3.23 1.70
CA ILE A 117 -8.17 3.83 1.27
C ILE A 117 -8.37 5.33 1.10
N ILE A 118 -7.49 6.13 1.71
CA ILE A 118 -7.54 7.60 1.58
C ILE A 118 -6.29 8.18 0.91
N GLY A 119 -5.29 7.37 0.66
CA GLY A 119 -4.05 7.80 0.05
C GLY A 119 -2.97 6.75 0.24
N ASN A 120 -1.72 7.17 0.13
CA ASN A 120 -0.58 6.28 0.36
C ASN A 120 0.60 7.07 0.94
N ILE A 121 1.54 6.35 1.53
CA ILE A 121 2.67 6.97 2.24
C ILE A 121 3.65 7.70 1.31
N TYR A 122 3.62 7.45 0.01
CA TYR A 122 4.54 8.08 -0.94
C TYR A 122 4.02 9.43 -1.43
N ASP A 123 2.70 9.56 -1.60
CA ASP A 123 2.06 10.81 -2.02
C ASP A 123 1.76 11.69 -0.82
N ASP A 124 1.40 11.10 0.33
CA ASP A 124 1.16 11.83 1.58
C ASP A 124 2.42 11.82 2.42
N LYS A 125 3.33 12.72 2.11
CA LYS A 125 4.64 12.79 2.78
C LYS A 125 4.56 13.21 4.25
N ASP A 126 3.43 13.77 4.67
CA ASP A 126 3.23 14.22 6.04
C ASP A 126 2.63 13.15 6.95
N TYR A 127 2.33 11.97 6.39
CA TYR A 127 1.66 10.92 7.15
C TYR A 127 2.42 10.54 8.43
N PHE A 128 3.75 10.45 8.38
CA PHE A 128 4.58 10.09 9.54
C PHE A 128 4.96 11.28 10.41
N LYS A 129 4.63 12.49 10.02
CA LYS A 129 4.92 13.69 10.81
C LYS A 129 3.88 13.87 11.91
N LYS A 130 4.31 14.47 12.98
CA LYS A 130 3.44 14.79 14.13
C LYS A 130 2.59 16.02 13.87
#